data_879c6aab350bdab893910709481c2408
#
_entry.id   879c6aab350bdab893910709481c2408
#
_cell.length_a   1.000
_cell.length_b   1.000
_cell.length_c   1.000
_cell.angle_alpha   90.00
_cell.angle_beta   90.00
_cell.angle_gamma   90.00
#
_symmetry.space_group_name_H-M   'P 1'
#
loop_
_entity.id
_entity.type
_entity.pdbx_description
1 polymer ?
#
loop_
_entity_poly.entity_id
_entity_poly.type
_entity_poly.pdbx_seq_one_letter_code
_entity_poly.pdbx_strand_id
1 'polypeptide(L)'
;MSQPWQLQLYRRSLKKKETMQALLGHLPPVQGRLCLELGCATGLTSHFLRQRGGTWVSCDFERDHVRSARKLVRDRIVQTGETEVPFKTGAFDVVVAINFLEHIENDEPYVREMVRVLKPGGDFLLMAPKGEKGRLGYAVKRRLGFTADQEGFGHARDGYPPAAARALLERNGIRVRGTADYCRFFTEFLEDLLNYAYHRKAMTAKDPTQQDFHGDTAPMSGEALNKVGTAYKVYSALYPALRGWTLLDKLIPFNPGYMMVAWGTKAADAA
;
A
#
# COMPACT_ATOMS: atom_id res chain seq x y z
N MET A 1 -9.09 27.27 3.57
CA MET A 1 -9.08 26.18 2.56
C MET A 1 -9.44 24.86 3.24
N SER A 2 -10.36 24.09 2.69
CA SER A 2 -10.71 22.77 3.24
C SER A 2 -9.51 21.83 3.16
N GLN A 3 -9.32 21.00 4.19
CA GLN A 3 -8.25 20.01 4.20
C GLN A 3 -8.41 19.03 3.03
N PRO A 4 -7.32 18.62 2.34
CA PRO A 4 -7.38 17.61 1.29
C PRO A 4 -8.10 16.35 1.75
N TRP A 5 -8.97 15.80 0.91
CA TRP A 5 -9.81 14.65 1.25
C TRP A 5 -8.98 13.40 1.63
N GLN A 6 -7.81 13.21 1.04
CA GLN A 6 -6.89 12.13 1.37
C GLN A 6 -6.46 12.18 2.84
N LEU A 7 -6.16 13.37 3.36
CA LEU A 7 -5.78 13.58 4.76
C LEU A 7 -6.97 13.44 5.71
N GLN A 8 -8.17 13.83 5.25
CA GLN A 8 -9.41 13.60 6.02
C GLN A 8 -9.66 12.10 6.19
N LEU A 9 -9.55 11.33 5.09
CA LEU A 9 -9.71 9.87 5.11
C LEU A 9 -8.64 9.22 6.01
N TYR A 10 -7.38 9.60 5.87
CA TYR A 10 -6.28 9.09 6.70
C TYR A 10 -6.53 9.23 8.20
N ARG A 11 -7.08 10.36 8.63
CA ARG A 11 -7.37 10.60 10.05
C ARG A 11 -8.26 9.54 10.68
N ARG A 12 -9.10 8.89 9.90
CA ARG A 12 -10.10 7.92 10.33
C ARG A 12 -9.88 6.51 9.78
N SER A 13 -8.85 6.24 9.00
CA SER A 13 -8.53 4.89 8.51
C SER A 13 -7.50 4.21 9.42
N LEU A 14 -7.86 3.08 9.98
CA LEU A 14 -6.98 2.25 10.80
C LEU A 14 -5.89 1.63 9.93
N LYS A 15 -6.26 0.98 8.82
CA LYS A 15 -5.33 0.37 7.85
C LYS A 15 -4.31 1.38 7.33
N LYS A 16 -4.75 2.56 6.85
CA LYS A 16 -3.83 3.58 6.33
C LYS A 16 -2.85 4.08 7.39
N LYS A 17 -3.28 4.16 8.66
CA LYS A 17 -2.39 4.52 9.78
C LYS A 17 -1.36 3.43 10.09
N GLU A 18 -1.78 2.18 10.13
CA GLU A 18 -0.86 1.05 10.36
C GLU A 18 0.12 0.91 9.19
N THR A 19 -0.36 1.04 7.94
CA THR A 19 0.51 1.08 6.75
C THR A 19 1.55 2.19 6.86
N MET A 20 1.12 3.40 7.23
CA MET A 20 2.04 4.53 7.38
C MET A 20 3.02 4.31 8.54
N GLN A 21 2.57 3.74 9.64
CA GLN A 21 3.44 3.42 10.78
C GLN A 21 4.48 2.35 10.39
N ALA A 22 4.07 1.30 9.67
CA ALA A 22 4.98 0.28 9.17
C ALA A 22 5.99 0.85 8.17
N LEU A 23 5.52 1.66 7.21
CA LEU A 23 6.38 2.34 6.24
C LEU A 23 7.44 3.20 6.93
N LEU A 24 7.01 4.14 7.75
CA LEU A 24 7.91 5.11 8.38
C LEU A 24 8.80 4.49 9.47
N GLY A 25 8.37 3.37 10.07
CA GLY A 25 9.17 2.62 11.05
C GLY A 25 10.31 1.81 10.44
N HIS A 26 10.22 1.47 9.15
CA HIS A 26 11.26 0.73 8.43
C HIS A 26 11.97 1.57 7.36
N LEU A 27 11.57 2.82 7.18
CA LEU A 27 12.21 3.73 6.25
C LEU A 27 13.62 4.07 6.74
N PRO A 28 14.67 3.90 5.91
CA PRO A 28 16.02 4.32 6.27
C PRO A 28 16.12 5.85 6.40
N PRO A 29 17.21 6.39 6.96
CA PRO A 29 17.49 7.83 6.91
C PRO A 29 17.51 8.33 5.46
N VAL A 30 16.73 9.38 5.17
CA VAL A 30 16.54 9.87 3.79
C VAL A 30 17.06 11.30 3.55
N GLN A 31 17.58 11.98 4.58
CA GLN A 31 18.11 13.34 4.46
C GLN A 31 19.24 13.39 3.44
N GLY A 32 19.14 14.32 2.48
CA GLY A 32 20.13 14.50 1.41
C GLY A 32 20.13 13.40 0.33
N ARG A 33 19.23 12.42 0.41
CA ARG A 33 19.13 11.28 -0.51
C ARG A 33 18.07 11.51 -1.58
N LEU A 34 18.31 10.95 -2.77
CA LEU A 34 17.33 10.87 -3.85
C LEU A 34 16.55 9.55 -3.74
N CYS A 35 15.24 9.65 -3.59
CA CYS A 35 14.36 8.53 -3.24
C CYS A 35 13.29 8.35 -4.31
N LEU A 36 12.96 7.10 -4.62
CA LEU A 36 11.87 6.70 -5.51
C LEU A 36 10.78 6.00 -4.71
N GLU A 37 9.53 6.42 -4.93
CA GLU A 37 8.32 5.75 -4.48
C GLU A 37 7.57 5.19 -5.68
N LEU A 38 7.25 3.91 -5.66
CA LEU A 38 6.41 3.21 -6.64
C LEU A 38 5.10 2.80 -5.97
N GLY A 39 3.97 3.06 -6.63
CA GLY A 39 2.63 2.90 -6.07
C GLY A 39 2.20 4.10 -5.22
N CYS A 40 2.33 5.31 -5.76
CA CYS A 40 1.96 6.52 -5.00
C CYS A 40 0.43 6.71 -4.84
N ALA A 41 -0.36 5.98 -5.60
CA ALA A 41 -1.83 6.05 -5.61
C ALA A 41 -2.32 7.52 -5.59
N THR A 42 -3.14 7.88 -4.61
CA THR A 42 -3.68 9.23 -4.48
C THR A 42 -2.72 10.24 -3.82
N GLY A 43 -1.46 9.86 -3.57
CA GLY A 43 -0.40 10.72 -3.05
C GLY A 43 -0.32 10.81 -1.53
N LEU A 44 -1.07 10.01 -0.79
CA LEU A 44 -1.06 10.05 0.68
C LEU A 44 0.32 9.65 1.24
N THR A 45 0.88 8.55 0.78
CA THR A 45 2.22 8.07 1.16
C THR A 45 3.28 9.08 0.74
N SER A 46 3.19 9.59 -0.48
CA SER A 46 4.07 10.63 -1.01
C SER A 46 4.13 11.88 -0.12
N HIS A 47 2.98 12.29 0.42
CA HIS A 47 2.89 13.43 1.34
C HIS A 47 3.69 13.19 2.63
N PHE A 48 3.53 12.02 3.26
CA PHE A 48 4.23 11.70 4.50
C PHE A 48 5.72 11.39 4.31
N LEU A 49 6.10 10.75 3.20
CA LEU A 49 7.51 10.51 2.86
C LEU A 49 8.28 11.81 2.74
N ARG A 50 7.72 12.82 2.06
CA ARG A 50 8.36 14.14 1.92
C ARG A 50 8.55 14.87 3.25
N GLN A 51 7.68 14.64 4.22
CA GLN A 51 7.84 15.19 5.57
C GLN A 51 9.03 14.58 6.34
N ARG A 52 9.54 13.42 5.89
CA ARG A 52 10.73 12.79 6.49
C ARG A 52 12.04 13.35 5.93
N GLY A 53 11.98 14.26 4.96
CA GLY A 53 13.16 14.81 4.26
C GLY A 53 13.47 14.00 3.00
N GLY A 54 14.67 14.21 2.45
CA GLY A 54 15.08 13.64 1.18
C GLY A 54 14.41 14.30 -0.04
N THR A 55 14.83 13.90 -1.22
CA THR A 55 14.23 14.31 -2.49
C THR A 55 13.48 13.13 -3.08
N TRP A 56 12.15 13.23 -3.14
CA TRP A 56 11.28 12.14 -3.56
C TRP A 56 10.76 12.34 -4.98
N VAL A 57 10.90 11.29 -5.81
CA VAL A 57 10.12 11.09 -7.03
C VAL A 57 9.09 10.01 -6.71
N SER A 58 7.82 10.28 -6.98
CA SER A 58 6.73 9.33 -6.72
C SER A 58 6.06 8.93 -8.02
N CYS A 59 5.82 7.65 -8.21
CA CYS A 59 5.35 7.08 -9.46
C CYS A 59 4.11 6.20 -9.27
N ASP A 60 3.29 6.16 -10.30
CA ASP A 60 2.18 5.23 -10.44
C ASP A 60 1.95 4.95 -11.93
N PHE A 61 1.43 3.78 -12.30
CA PHE A 61 1.06 3.50 -13.68
C PHE A 61 -0.32 4.03 -14.02
N GLU A 62 -1.20 4.15 -13.03
CA GLU A 62 -2.56 4.66 -13.20
C GLU A 62 -2.59 6.19 -13.36
N ARG A 63 -3.11 6.66 -14.50
CA ARG A 63 -3.17 8.09 -14.82
C ARG A 63 -3.97 8.90 -13.81
N ASP A 64 -5.05 8.34 -13.29
CA ASP A 64 -5.92 9.05 -12.35
C ASP A 64 -5.33 9.11 -10.95
N HIS A 65 -4.54 8.10 -10.56
CA HIS A 65 -3.69 8.15 -9.38
C HIS A 65 -2.69 9.30 -9.47
N VAL A 66 -1.94 9.38 -10.55
CA VAL A 66 -0.97 10.46 -10.81
C VAL A 66 -1.64 11.83 -10.76
N ARG A 67 -2.83 12.00 -11.37
CA ARG A 67 -3.59 13.26 -11.28
C ARG A 67 -3.99 13.61 -9.86
N SER A 68 -4.47 12.62 -9.11
CA SER A 68 -4.89 12.80 -7.72
C SER A 68 -3.70 13.17 -6.83
N ALA A 69 -2.58 12.42 -6.98
CA ALA A 69 -1.35 12.68 -6.23
C ALA A 69 -0.80 14.09 -6.49
N ARG A 70 -0.81 14.57 -7.74
CA ARG A 70 -0.38 15.94 -8.10
C ARG A 70 -1.19 17.04 -7.42
N LYS A 71 -2.47 16.80 -7.11
CA LYS A 71 -3.30 17.76 -6.36
C LYS A 71 -2.85 17.90 -4.90
N LEU A 72 -2.36 16.82 -4.30
CA LEU A 72 -1.92 16.80 -2.90
C LEU A 72 -0.46 17.22 -2.74
N VAL A 73 0.43 16.69 -3.57
CA VAL A 73 1.90 16.78 -3.39
C VAL A 73 2.53 17.84 -4.31
N ARG A 74 1.97 18.06 -5.49
CA ARG A 74 2.35 19.05 -6.52
C ARG A 74 3.69 18.82 -7.21
N ASP A 75 4.64 18.10 -6.63
CA ASP A 75 6.02 18.01 -7.10
C ASP A 75 6.46 16.57 -7.35
N ARG A 76 7.19 16.35 -8.45
CA ARG A 76 7.87 15.10 -8.83
C ARG A 76 6.96 13.87 -8.78
N ILE A 77 5.75 13.99 -9.34
CA ILE A 77 4.84 12.87 -9.56
C ILE A 77 4.91 12.50 -11.05
N VAL A 78 5.30 11.26 -11.33
CA VAL A 78 5.56 10.75 -12.67
C VAL A 78 4.67 9.54 -12.96
N GLN A 79 4.13 9.46 -14.18
CA GLN A 79 3.47 8.24 -14.64
C GLN A 79 4.54 7.28 -15.17
N THR A 80 4.49 6.00 -14.72
CA THR A 80 5.35 4.92 -15.24
C THR A 80 4.54 3.97 -16.12
N GLY A 81 5.23 3.06 -16.82
CA GLY A 81 4.61 1.89 -17.40
C GLY A 81 4.50 0.74 -16.38
N GLU A 82 3.86 -0.34 -16.80
CA GLU A 82 3.76 -1.59 -16.02
C GLU A 82 4.98 -2.51 -16.22
N THR A 83 5.87 -2.18 -17.14
CA THR A 83 7.00 -3.03 -17.54
C THR A 83 8.35 -2.42 -17.27
N GLU A 84 8.42 -1.10 -17.09
CA GLU A 84 9.68 -0.38 -16.95
C GLU A 84 9.60 0.80 -15.98
N VAL A 85 10.74 1.13 -15.39
CA VAL A 85 10.93 2.29 -14.53
C VAL A 85 11.77 3.31 -15.30
N PRO A 86 11.21 4.48 -15.74
CA PRO A 86 11.81 5.37 -16.74
C PRO A 86 12.94 6.26 -16.16
N PHE A 87 13.86 5.66 -15.43
CA PHE A 87 15.00 6.34 -14.82
C PHE A 87 16.32 5.64 -15.14
N LYS A 88 17.42 6.37 -15.04
CA LYS A 88 18.77 5.85 -15.27
C LYS A 88 19.14 4.79 -14.22
N THR A 89 19.99 3.86 -14.62
CA THR A 89 20.62 2.89 -13.71
C THR A 89 21.33 3.61 -12.57
N GLY A 90 21.15 3.14 -11.34
CA GLY A 90 21.81 3.70 -10.17
C GLY A 90 21.44 5.16 -9.87
N ALA A 91 20.24 5.60 -10.22
CA ALA A 91 19.81 6.98 -9.97
C ALA A 91 19.46 7.26 -8.50
N PHE A 92 18.88 6.28 -7.82
CA PHE A 92 18.27 6.48 -6.50
C PHE A 92 19.08 5.84 -5.36
N ASP A 93 19.10 6.53 -4.22
CA ASP A 93 19.69 6.03 -2.99
C ASP A 93 18.73 5.12 -2.22
N VAL A 94 17.42 5.34 -2.40
CA VAL A 94 16.33 4.57 -1.77
C VAL A 94 15.25 4.30 -2.79
N VAL A 95 14.74 3.06 -2.83
CA VAL A 95 13.55 2.67 -3.59
C VAL A 95 12.54 2.05 -2.64
N VAL A 96 11.31 2.55 -2.64
CA VAL A 96 10.19 1.96 -1.91
C VAL A 96 9.07 1.59 -2.88
N ALA A 97 8.53 0.39 -2.76
CA ALA A 97 7.36 -0.09 -3.50
C ALA A 97 6.25 -0.38 -2.48
N ILE A 98 5.09 0.26 -2.64
CA ILE A 98 4.03 0.26 -1.63
C ILE A 98 2.73 -0.19 -2.28
N ASN A 99 2.30 -1.42 -1.96
CA ASN A 99 1.07 -2.02 -2.48
C ASN A 99 0.96 -1.83 -4.00
N PHE A 100 2.01 -2.19 -4.68
CA PHE A 100 2.18 -1.93 -6.10
C PHE A 100 2.45 -3.22 -6.89
N LEU A 101 3.35 -4.06 -6.35
CA LEU A 101 3.88 -5.20 -7.07
C LEU A 101 2.83 -6.32 -7.26
N GLU A 102 1.80 -6.38 -6.41
CA GLU A 102 0.68 -7.31 -6.52
C GLU A 102 -0.20 -7.07 -7.76
N HIS A 103 -0.13 -5.86 -8.33
CA HIS A 103 -0.85 -5.48 -9.55
C HIS A 103 -0.08 -5.79 -10.85
N ILE A 104 1.22 -6.09 -10.75
CA ILE A 104 2.09 -6.34 -11.89
C ILE A 104 2.08 -7.82 -12.23
N GLU A 105 1.63 -8.20 -13.44
CA GLU A 105 1.59 -9.59 -13.90
C GLU A 105 2.99 -10.23 -13.93
N ASN A 106 3.95 -9.53 -14.56
CA ASN A 106 5.34 -9.95 -14.63
C ASN A 106 6.17 -9.22 -13.57
N ASP A 107 6.07 -9.65 -12.32
CA ASP A 107 6.71 -8.99 -11.19
C ASP A 107 8.24 -9.05 -11.21
N GLU A 108 8.82 -10.17 -11.62
CA GLU A 108 10.28 -10.34 -11.58
C GLU A 108 11.03 -9.41 -12.52
N PRO A 109 10.64 -9.20 -13.80
CA PRO A 109 11.21 -8.15 -14.64
C PRO A 109 11.07 -6.75 -14.03
N TYR A 110 9.94 -6.48 -13.39
CA TYR A 110 9.73 -5.18 -12.76
C TYR A 110 10.61 -4.99 -11.51
N VAL A 111 10.79 -6.04 -10.70
CA VAL A 111 11.76 -6.02 -9.58
C VAL A 111 13.18 -5.78 -10.08
N ARG A 112 13.58 -6.38 -11.21
CA ARG A 112 14.88 -6.08 -11.84
C ARG A 112 15.02 -4.61 -12.21
N GLU A 113 13.99 -3.99 -12.74
CA GLU A 113 13.97 -2.56 -13.04
C GLU A 113 14.10 -1.70 -11.76
N MET A 114 13.35 -2.04 -10.70
CA MET A 114 13.49 -1.38 -9.40
C MET A 114 14.93 -1.47 -8.87
N VAL A 115 15.55 -2.64 -8.98
CA VAL A 115 16.93 -2.86 -8.53
C VAL A 115 17.91 -2.17 -9.48
N ARG A 116 17.65 -2.12 -10.79
CA ARG A 116 18.48 -1.40 -11.76
C ARG A 116 18.62 0.08 -11.40
N VAL A 117 17.50 0.74 -11.10
CA VAL A 117 17.51 2.19 -10.79
C VAL A 117 18.07 2.52 -9.40
N LEU A 118 18.17 1.51 -8.51
CA LEU A 118 18.78 1.66 -7.19
C LEU A 118 20.32 1.61 -7.30
N LYS A 119 21.00 2.51 -6.58
CA LYS A 119 22.46 2.51 -6.48
C LYS A 119 22.98 1.25 -5.79
N PRO A 120 24.20 0.77 -6.12
CA PRO A 120 24.88 -0.22 -5.29
C PRO A 120 24.94 0.24 -3.82
N GLY A 121 24.60 -0.65 -2.87
CA GLY A 121 24.48 -0.30 -1.46
C GLY A 121 23.24 0.53 -1.08
N GLY A 122 22.40 0.90 -2.03
CA GLY A 122 21.16 1.62 -1.79
C GLY A 122 20.11 0.79 -1.03
N ASP A 123 19.20 1.45 -0.34
CA ASP A 123 18.16 0.81 0.46
C ASP A 123 16.90 0.52 -0.34
N PHE A 124 16.33 -0.66 -0.13
CA PHE A 124 15.11 -1.14 -0.76
C PHE A 124 14.06 -1.49 0.29
N LEU A 125 12.81 -1.09 0.05
CA LEU A 125 11.67 -1.43 0.90
C LEU A 125 10.48 -1.83 0.02
N LEU A 126 9.90 -3.00 0.32
CA LEU A 126 8.72 -3.54 -0.32
C LEU A 126 7.60 -3.69 0.71
N MET A 127 6.43 -3.16 0.42
CA MET A 127 5.20 -3.40 1.15
C MET A 127 4.17 -4.03 0.23
N ALA A 128 3.57 -5.14 0.67
CA ALA A 128 2.59 -5.88 -0.12
C ALA A 128 1.68 -6.73 0.80
N PRO A 129 0.51 -7.20 0.32
CA PRO A 129 -0.26 -8.22 1.00
C PRO A 129 0.52 -9.54 1.06
N LYS A 130 0.27 -10.34 2.11
CA LYS A 130 0.94 -11.65 2.30
C LYS A 130 0.25 -12.82 1.60
N GLY A 131 -0.90 -12.58 1.00
CA GLY A 131 -1.78 -13.64 0.56
C GLY A 131 -2.67 -14.16 1.71
N GLU A 132 -3.70 -14.91 1.37
CA GLU A 132 -4.78 -15.24 2.32
C GLU A 132 -4.62 -16.59 3.03
N LYS A 133 -3.82 -17.52 2.48
CA LYS A 133 -3.71 -18.88 2.99
C LYS A 133 -3.14 -18.94 4.41
N GLY A 134 -3.83 -19.68 5.29
CA GLY A 134 -3.35 -19.99 6.65
C GLY A 134 -3.62 -18.90 7.71
N ARG A 135 -4.33 -17.84 7.39
CA ARG A 135 -4.67 -16.77 8.34
C ARG A 135 -6.03 -16.99 9.00
N LEU A 136 -6.14 -16.61 10.27
CA LEU A 136 -7.40 -16.69 11.01
C LEU A 136 -8.48 -15.81 10.36
N GLY A 137 -8.12 -14.59 9.93
CA GLY A 137 -9.01 -13.67 9.23
C GLY A 137 -9.65 -14.30 7.99
N TYR A 138 -8.84 -14.95 7.15
CA TYR A 138 -9.36 -15.65 5.97
C TYR A 138 -10.31 -16.80 6.31
N ALA A 139 -9.98 -17.62 7.33
CA ALA A 139 -10.84 -18.71 7.75
C ALA A 139 -12.20 -18.21 8.25
N VAL A 140 -12.21 -17.13 9.03
CA VAL A 140 -13.43 -16.48 9.53
C VAL A 140 -14.24 -15.87 8.38
N LYS A 141 -13.62 -15.14 7.48
CA LYS A 141 -14.28 -14.56 6.30
C LYS A 141 -14.98 -15.62 5.45
N ARG A 142 -14.26 -16.70 5.12
CA ARG A 142 -14.80 -17.81 4.34
C ARG A 142 -16.00 -18.45 5.02
N ARG A 143 -15.94 -18.65 6.34
CA ARG A 143 -17.04 -19.23 7.12
C ARG A 143 -18.27 -18.31 7.18
N LEU A 144 -18.07 -17.00 7.18
CA LEU A 144 -19.14 -16.00 7.21
C LEU A 144 -19.64 -15.57 5.83
N GLY A 145 -19.06 -16.11 4.73
CA GLY A 145 -19.44 -15.75 3.36
C GLY A 145 -18.98 -14.36 2.94
N PHE A 146 -17.97 -13.79 3.60
CA PHE A 146 -17.39 -12.48 3.27
C PHE A 146 -16.23 -12.56 2.28
N THR A 147 -16.11 -13.62 1.51
CA THR A 147 -15.13 -13.71 0.44
C THR A 147 -15.52 -12.73 -0.67
N ALA A 148 -14.91 -11.56 -0.69
CA ALA A 148 -14.91 -10.74 -1.89
C ALA A 148 -14.04 -11.46 -2.93
N ASP A 149 -14.56 -11.63 -4.15
CA ASP A 149 -13.76 -12.14 -5.25
C ASP A 149 -12.57 -11.20 -5.44
N GLN A 150 -11.35 -11.74 -5.35
CA GLN A 150 -10.11 -10.97 -5.48
C GLN A 150 -9.96 -10.33 -6.87
N GLU A 151 -10.66 -10.89 -7.86
CA GLU A 151 -10.78 -10.32 -9.22
C GLU A 151 -11.31 -8.88 -9.21
N GLY A 152 -12.10 -8.49 -8.18
CA GLY A 152 -12.59 -7.11 -8.02
C GLY A 152 -11.53 -6.08 -7.62
N PHE A 153 -10.33 -6.52 -7.18
CA PHE A 153 -9.27 -5.61 -6.73
C PHE A 153 -8.18 -5.35 -7.77
N GLY A 154 -8.28 -5.90 -8.98
CA GLY A 154 -7.25 -5.74 -10.02
C GLY A 154 -5.89 -6.33 -9.61
N HIS A 155 -5.87 -7.28 -8.67
CA HIS A 155 -4.64 -7.95 -8.26
C HIS A 155 -4.29 -9.06 -9.25
N ALA A 156 -3.07 -9.05 -9.79
CA ALA A 156 -2.52 -10.14 -10.58
C ALA A 156 -2.21 -11.38 -9.69
N ARG A 157 -2.13 -11.19 -8.36
CA ARG A 157 -1.85 -12.24 -7.36
C ARG A 157 -2.37 -11.90 -5.98
N ASP A 158 -2.59 -12.92 -5.15
CA ASP A 158 -3.07 -12.80 -3.76
C ASP A 158 -2.11 -12.03 -2.82
N GLY A 159 -0.86 -11.85 -3.23
CA GLY A 159 0.19 -11.22 -2.46
C GLY A 159 1.46 -12.09 -2.36
N TYR A 160 2.34 -11.75 -1.43
CA TYR A 160 3.66 -12.35 -1.27
C TYR A 160 3.84 -12.94 0.12
N PRO A 161 3.81 -14.26 0.29
CA PRO A 161 4.32 -14.85 1.53
C PRO A 161 5.75 -14.38 1.82
N PRO A 162 6.13 -14.09 3.07
CA PRO A 162 7.44 -13.50 3.39
C PRO A 162 8.65 -14.25 2.80
N ALA A 163 8.58 -15.58 2.75
CA ALA A 163 9.63 -16.40 2.14
C ALA A 163 9.71 -16.19 0.61
N ALA A 164 8.56 -16.07 -0.07
CA ALA A 164 8.51 -15.82 -1.51
C ALA A 164 9.01 -14.39 -1.85
N ALA A 165 8.59 -13.39 -1.06
CA ALA A 165 9.09 -12.03 -1.21
C ALA A 165 10.61 -11.96 -1.01
N ARG A 166 11.12 -12.60 0.05
CA ARG A 166 12.57 -12.70 0.29
C ARG A 166 13.29 -13.33 -0.90
N ALA A 167 12.84 -14.51 -1.36
CA ALA A 167 13.45 -15.20 -2.48
C ALA A 167 13.43 -14.37 -3.77
N LEU A 168 12.31 -13.67 -4.05
CA LEU A 168 12.18 -12.75 -5.19
C LEU A 168 13.20 -11.62 -5.12
N LEU A 169 13.35 -10.98 -3.97
CA LEU A 169 14.27 -9.89 -3.78
C LEU A 169 15.75 -10.35 -3.83
N GLU A 170 16.07 -11.47 -3.15
CA GLU A 170 17.45 -11.96 -3.05
C GLU A 170 17.98 -12.45 -4.41
N ARG A 171 17.19 -13.15 -5.23
CA ARG A 171 17.62 -13.55 -6.57
C ARG A 171 17.76 -12.37 -7.55
N ASN A 172 17.21 -11.22 -7.21
CA ASN A 172 17.39 -9.97 -7.97
C ASN A 172 18.43 -9.02 -7.35
N GLY A 173 19.27 -9.49 -6.42
CA GLY A 173 20.42 -8.74 -5.91
C GLY A 173 20.12 -7.87 -4.70
N ILE A 174 18.99 -8.01 -4.03
CA ILE A 174 18.71 -7.36 -2.75
C ILE A 174 19.07 -8.30 -1.60
N ARG A 175 20.01 -7.92 -0.76
CA ARG A 175 20.26 -8.58 0.52
C ARG A 175 19.15 -8.18 1.50
N VAL A 176 18.17 -9.07 1.71
CA VAL A 176 17.05 -8.82 2.63
C VAL A 176 17.53 -8.86 4.07
N ARG A 177 17.41 -7.75 4.78
CA ARG A 177 17.79 -7.57 6.19
C ARG A 177 16.70 -8.03 7.16
N GLY A 178 15.44 -7.90 6.75
CA GLY A 178 14.31 -8.33 7.59
C GLY A 178 12.97 -8.24 6.89
N THR A 179 11.99 -8.84 7.55
CA THR A 179 10.58 -8.76 7.20
C THR A 179 9.77 -8.56 8.46
N ALA A 180 8.72 -7.78 8.40
CA ALA A 180 7.74 -7.62 9.48
C ALA A 180 6.33 -7.65 8.90
N ASP A 181 5.34 -7.91 9.74
CA ASP A 181 3.94 -7.84 9.34
C ASP A 181 3.16 -6.77 10.13
N TYR A 182 2.06 -6.33 9.55
CA TYR A 182 1.17 -5.34 10.13
C TYR A 182 -0.27 -5.57 9.66
N CYS A 183 -1.24 -4.82 10.14
CA CYS A 183 -2.67 -5.04 9.92
C CYS A 183 -3.06 -6.47 10.33
N ARG A 184 -3.19 -6.69 11.63
CA ARG A 184 -3.53 -8.00 12.19
C ARG A 184 -5.03 -8.26 12.14
N PHE A 185 -5.48 -9.31 12.78
CA PHE A 185 -6.84 -9.84 12.68
C PHE A 185 -7.95 -8.81 12.87
N PHE A 186 -7.91 -8.03 13.95
CA PHE A 186 -8.99 -7.09 14.25
C PHE A 186 -9.03 -5.89 13.29
N THR A 187 -7.87 -5.43 12.83
CA THR A 187 -7.78 -4.40 11.78
C THR A 187 -8.26 -4.97 10.45
N GLU A 188 -7.81 -6.17 10.06
CA GLU A 188 -8.22 -6.86 8.85
C GLU A 188 -9.74 -7.09 8.83
N PHE A 189 -10.30 -7.67 9.89
CA PHE A 189 -11.73 -7.96 10.00
C PHE A 189 -12.59 -6.70 9.86
N LEU A 190 -12.17 -5.61 10.49
CA LEU A 190 -12.89 -4.33 10.40
C LEU A 190 -12.85 -3.76 8.98
N GLU A 191 -11.69 -3.77 8.32
CA GLU A 191 -11.54 -3.30 6.94
C GLU A 191 -12.41 -4.12 5.99
N ASP A 192 -12.44 -5.45 6.15
CA ASP A 192 -13.28 -6.34 5.34
C ASP A 192 -14.77 -6.09 5.55
N LEU A 193 -15.17 -5.87 6.79
CA LEU A 193 -16.56 -5.51 7.10
C LEU A 193 -16.96 -4.19 6.45
N LEU A 194 -16.10 -3.19 6.51
CA LEU A 194 -16.31 -1.89 5.86
C LEU A 194 -16.37 -2.03 4.34
N ASN A 195 -15.46 -2.80 3.77
CA ASN A 195 -15.40 -3.08 2.34
C ASN A 195 -16.67 -3.81 1.88
N TYR A 196 -17.09 -4.84 2.59
CA TYR A 196 -18.32 -5.57 2.30
C TYR A 196 -19.55 -4.67 2.35
N ALA A 197 -19.68 -3.85 3.41
CA ALA A 197 -20.77 -2.89 3.53
C ALA A 197 -20.78 -1.86 2.40
N TYR A 198 -19.60 -1.41 1.98
CA TYR A 198 -19.44 -0.48 0.87
C TYR A 198 -19.82 -1.11 -0.47
N HIS A 199 -19.30 -2.30 -0.79
CA HIS A 199 -19.61 -3.02 -2.03
C HIS A 199 -21.10 -3.34 -2.13
N ARG A 200 -21.71 -3.83 -1.06
CA ARG A 200 -23.14 -4.14 -1.07
C ARG A 200 -23.99 -2.90 -1.34
N LYS A 201 -23.62 -1.74 -0.82
CA LYS A 201 -24.29 -0.46 -1.08
C LYS A 201 -24.02 0.04 -2.49
N ALA A 202 -22.83 -0.14 -3.02
CA ALA A 202 -22.45 0.21 -4.38
C ALA A 202 -23.21 -0.62 -5.41
N MET A 203 -23.32 -1.93 -5.20
CA MET A 203 -24.10 -2.84 -6.07
C MET A 203 -25.61 -2.48 -6.10
N THR A 204 -26.15 -1.93 -5.01
CA THR A 204 -27.56 -1.51 -4.95
C THR A 204 -27.80 -0.14 -5.59
N ALA A 205 -26.78 0.70 -5.72
CA ALA A 205 -26.92 2.08 -6.21
C ALA A 205 -26.92 2.22 -7.74
N LYS A 206 -26.63 1.15 -8.52
CA LYS A 206 -26.56 1.15 -10.01
C LYS A 206 -25.82 2.36 -10.61
N ASP A 207 -24.71 2.78 -10.00
CA ASP A 207 -23.91 3.90 -10.51
C ASP A 207 -22.82 3.37 -11.44
N PRO A 208 -22.92 3.58 -12.78
CA PRO A 208 -21.95 3.05 -13.73
C PRO A 208 -20.55 3.65 -13.59
N THR A 209 -20.38 4.74 -12.82
CA THR A 209 -19.07 5.38 -12.58
C THR A 209 -18.25 4.64 -11.53
N GLN A 210 -18.77 3.56 -10.94
CA GLN A 210 -18.09 2.76 -9.93
C GLN A 210 -17.31 1.55 -10.49
N GLN A 211 -17.27 1.38 -11.83
CA GLN A 211 -16.49 0.31 -12.46
C GLN A 211 -14.96 0.54 -12.42
N ASP A 212 -14.50 1.71 -11.97
CA ASP A 212 -13.07 2.07 -11.97
C ASP A 212 -12.38 1.86 -10.59
N PHE A 213 -12.84 0.94 -9.77
CA PHE A 213 -12.17 0.61 -8.51
C PHE A 213 -11.11 -0.48 -8.71
N HIS A 214 -9.96 -0.11 -9.25
CA HIS A 214 -8.78 -0.95 -9.18
C HIS A 214 -8.20 -0.92 -7.75
N GLY A 215 -8.45 -1.98 -7.01
CA GLY A 215 -7.63 -2.40 -5.85
C GLY A 215 -7.77 -1.67 -4.51
N ASP A 216 -8.42 -0.51 -4.42
CA ASP A 216 -8.63 0.16 -3.12
C ASP A 216 -10.12 0.48 -2.93
N THR A 217 -10.74 -0.13 -1.94
CA THR A 217 -12.15 0.09 -1.57
C THR A 217 -12.40 1.46 -0.92
N ALA A 218 -11.36 2.24 -0.71
CA ALA A 218 -11.48 3.59 -0.21
C ALA A 218 -11.96 4.55 -1.30
N PRO A 219 -12.72 5.61 -0.94
CA PRO A 219 -13.06 6.66 -1.89
C PRO A 219 -11.81 7.21 -2.60
N MET A 220 -11.80 7.17 -3.93
CA MET A 220 -10.69 7.65 -4.76
C MET A 220 -10.78 9.13 -5.11
N SER A 221 -11.87 9.78 -4.71
CA SER A 221 -12.09 11.22 -4.91
C SER A 221 -12.82 11.87 -3.75
N GLY A 222 -12.72 13.20 -3.64
CA GLY A 222 -13.48 13.97 -2.66
C GLY A 222 -15.00 13.89 -2.87
N GLU A 223 -15.46 13.71 -4.11
CA GLU A 223 -16.86 13.52 -4.45
C GLU A 223 -17.37 12.15 -3.97
N ALA A 224 -16.58 11.09 -4.17
CA ALA A 224 -16.89 9.76 -3.64
C ALA A 224 -16.95 9.77 -2.11
N LEU A 225 -16.04 10.48 -1.43
CA LEU A 225 -16.07 10.64 0.02
C LEU A 225 -17.34 11.39 0.49
N ASN A 226 -17.79 12.40 -0.25
CA ASN A 226 -19.02 13.12 0.05
C ASN A 226 -20.28 12.25 -0.17
N LYS A 227 -20.29 11.38 -1.18
CA LYS A 227 -21.42 10.45 -1.44
C LYS A 227 -21.61 9.44 -0.30
N VAL A 228 -20.54 8.99 0.38
CA VAL A 228 -20.61 8.14 1.58
C VAL A 228 -20.82 8.93 2.89
N GLY A 229 -21.15 10.21 2.80
CA GLY A 229 -21.12 11.19 3.89
C GLY A 229 -21.76 10.74 5.22
N THR A 230 -22.93 10.11 5.20
CA THR A 230 -23.59 9.64 6.45
C THR A 230 -22.83 8.44 7.02
N ALA A 231 -22.47 7.45 6.20
CA ALA A 231 -21.71 6.28 6.65
C ALA A 231 -20.34 6.68 7.19
N TYR A 232 -19.67 7.62 6.53
CA TYR A 232 -18.39 8.18 7.00
C TYR A 232 -18.53 8.93 8.32
N LYS A 233 -19.63 9.68 8.53
CA LYS A 233 -19.92 10.35 9.81
C LYS A 233 -20.10 9.35 10.95
N VAL A 234 -20.92 8.30 10.73
CA VAL A 234 -21.14 7.22 11.71
C VAL A 234 -19.82 6.52 12.02
N TYR A 235 -19.07 6.11 10.99
CA TYR A 235 -17.75 5.50 11.18
C TYR A 235 -16.80 6.43 11.96
N SER A 236 -16.79 7.74 11.64
CA SER A 236 -15.95 8.71 12.32
C SER A 236 -16.31 8.89 13.79
N ALA A 237 -17.59 8.82 14.14
CA ALA A 237 -18.05 8.86 15.52
C ALA A 237 -17.63 7.60 16.30
N LEU A 238 -17.68 6.43 15.66
CA LEU A 238 -17.28 5.15 16.24
C LEU A 238 -15.77 4.93 16.26
N TYR A 239 -14.99 5.75 15.55
CA TYR A 239 -13.56 5.57 15.36
C TYR A 239 -12.74 5.37 16.65
N PRO A 240 -12.99 6.09 17.78
CA PRO A 240 -12.27 5.83 19.02
C PRO A 240 -12.48 4.41 19.56
N ALA A 241 -13.72 3.91 19.51
CA ALA A 241 -14.07 2.55 19.92
C ALA A 241 -13.44 1.50 18.97
N LEU A 242 -13.51 1.73 17.66
CA LEU A 242 -12.90 0.87 16.65
C LEU A 242 -11.37 0.82 16.80
N ARG A 243 -10.75 1.93 17.15
CA ARG A 243 -9.32 1.94 17.48
C ARG A 243 -9.01 1.14 18.74
N GLY A 244 -9.87 1.22 19.77
CA GLY A 244 -9.78 0.36 20.94
C GLY A 244 -9.89 -1.12 20.59
N TRP A 245 -10.80 -1.47 19.66
CA TRP A 245 -10.95 -2.81 19.13
C TRP A 245 -9.67 -3.37 18.50
N THR A 246 -8.94 -2.60 17.71
CA THR A 246 -7.69 -3.08 17.10
C THR A 246 -6.58 -3.31 18.12
N LEU A 247 -6.67 -2.75 19.33
CA LEU A 247 -5.71 -3.07 20.39
C LEU A 247 -5.82 -4.52 20.88
N LEU A 248 -6.96 -5.20 20.64
CA LEU A 248 -7.14 -6.63 20.94
C LEU A 248 -6.18 -7.51 20.11
N ASP A 249 -5.62 -7.02 19.02
CA ASP A 249 -4.55 -7.70 18.29
C ASP A 249 -3.33 -8.04 19.16
N LYS A 250 -3.13 -7.31 20.25
CA LYS A 250 -2.08 -7.60 21.24
C LYS A 250 -2.34 -8.87 22.03
N LEU A 251 -3.60 -9.31 22.12
CA LEU A 251 -4.00 -10.54 22.82
C LEU A 251 -3.82 -11.81 21.96
N ILE A 252 -3.63 -11.65 20.64
CA ILE A 252 -3.40 -12.75 19.71
C ILE A 252 -2.07 -12.56 18.95
N PRO A 253 -0.92 -12.52 19.67
CA PRO A 253 0.36 -12.20 19.08
C PRO A 253 0.84 -13.26 18.05
N PHE A 254 0.29 -14.49 18.13
CA PHE A 254 0.57 -15.59 17.21
C PHE A 254 -0.15 -15.45 15.86
N ASN A 255 -1.15 -14.57 15.72
CA ASN A 255 -1.80 -14.34 14.44
C ASN A 255 -1.02 -13.32 13.62
N PRO A 256 -0.41 -13.72 12.49
CA PRO A 256 0.35 -12.80 11.65
C PRO A 256 -0.56 -11.77 10.98
N GLY A 257 -0.02 -10.57 10.73
CA GLY A 257 -0.69 -9.56 9.93
C GLY A 257 -0.88 -10.00 8.48
N TYR A 258 -1.88 -9.45 7.79
CA TYR A 258 -2.14 -9.76 6.38
C TYR A 258 -1.28 -8.93 5.42
N MET A 259 -0.69 -7.86 5.90
CA MET A 259 0.25 -7.04 5.16
C MET A 259 1.66 -7.29 5.66
N MET A 260 2.65 -7.15 4.76
CA MET A 260 4.05 -7.27 5.11
C MET A 260 4.86 -6.06 4.65
N VAL A 261 5.99 -5.86 5.31
CA VAL A 261 7.09 -5.03 4.86
C VAL A 261 8.36 -5.88 4.82
N ALA A 262 9.11 -5.80 3.72
CA ALA A 262 10.45 -6.38 3.58
C ALA A 262 11.43 -5.24 3.27
N TRP A 263 12.60 -5.26 3.90
CA TRP A 263 13.63 -4.26 3.66
C TRP A 263 15.02 -4.89 3.53
N GLY A 264 15.85 -4.22 2.78
CA GLY A 264 17.20 -4.69 2.50
C GLY A 264 18.02 -3.65 1.77
N THR A 265 19.16 -4.08 1.26
CA THR A 265 20.07 -3.26 0.46
C THR A 265 20.46 -3.96 -0.82
N LYS A 266 20.62 -3.21 -1.90
CA LYS A 266 21.23 -3.72 -3.11
C LYS A 266 22.67 -4.14 -2.80
N ALA A 267 23.06 -5.34 -3.22
CA ALA A 267 24.45 -5.77 -3.11
C ALA A 267 25.34 -4.71 -3.76
N ALA A 268 26.48 -4.41 -3.12
CA ALA A 268 27.53 -3.67 -3.79
C ALA A 268 28.04 -4.57 -4.94
N ASP A 269 28.26 -3.98 -6.12
CA ASP A 269 28.93 -4.71 -7.17
C ASP A 269 30.24 -5.25 -6.59
N ALA A 270 30.51 -6.53 -6.78
CA ALA A 270 31.81 -7.11 -6.41
C ALA A 270 32.87 -6.32 -7.20
N ALA A 271 33.73 -5.61 -6.46
CA ALA A 271 34.81 -4.82 -7.04
C ALA A 271 35.81 -5.73 -7.79
#